data_73a2fcd97212fa12ef0f4cbc85bf00ec
#
_entry.id   73a2fcd97212fa12ef0f4cbc85bf00ec
#
_cell.length_a   1.000
_cell.length_b   1.000
_cell.length_c   1.000
_cell.angle_alpha   90.00
_cell.angle_beta   90.00
_cell.angle_gamma   90.00
#
_symmetry.space_group_name_H-M   'P 1'
#
loop_
_entity.id
_entity.type
_entity.pdbx_description
1 polymer ?
#
loop_
_entity_poly.entity_id
_entity_poly.type
_entity_poly.pdbx_seq_one_letter_code
_entity_poly.pdbx_strand_id
1 'polypeptide(L)'
;MRKGNIIAKQYAGNKVDCYIYAVEKSLDSYKFNLLQNKQVFINQLKSRNLAARTIDEGAIDENGGGSFSEYVAILSGNDDLLEKAKLDKKLAVLESERQAFHRNKGNAKGKLNERTSGIERNNAFIGRFTRDWEYFNKVMPADTETGLRPNPLKLDGVDSDNVEILGNRLAAINRNARTEDDYMKIGTLSDFRILVRTERICDGDTQTLQNKYMVEGLDGINYTYNNGYIAKDPKLAVMNFINALERIPAMIEKREKENAELSKDIPVLQEIVAASWPKDAEIKRLNEELATLNRKIQLTIKPAGGHESGTEMKGQEATGESDDTPNLPRKARHVPSMEIAAPSNGLKKIS
;
A
#
# COMPACT_ATOMS: atom_id res chain seq x y z
N MET A 1 -13.75 20.08 -44.62
CA MET A 1 -13.69 20.53 -46.02
C MET A 1 -12.92 19.54 -46.85
N ARG A 2 -13.48 19.02 -47.93
CA ARG A 2 -12.76 18.17 -48.87
C ARG A 2 -11.82 19.02 -49.73
N LYS A 3 -10.51 18.73 -49.67
CA LYS A 3 -9.48 19.45 -50.45
C LYS A 3 -9.70 19.47 -51.99
N GLY A 4 -10.72 18.80 -52.53
CA GLY A 4 -10.88 18.57 -53.95
C GLY A 4 -11.73 19.57 -54.72
N ASN A 5 -12.38 20.53 -54.07
CA ASN A 5 -13.34 21.43 -54.74
C ASN A 5 -12.93 22.92 -54.80
N ILE A 6 -11.69 23.24 -54.41
CA ILE A 6 -11.21 24.62 -54.52
C ILE A 6 -10.38 24.72 -55.82
N ILE A 7 -10.99 25.25 -56.85
CA ILE A 7 -10.30 25.48 -58.12
C ILE A 7 -9.39 26.69 -57.94
N ALA A 8 -8.08 26.46 -58.07
CA ALA A 8 -7.02 27.43 -57.80
C ALA A 8 -7.12 28.76 -58.56
N LYS A 9 -7.91 28.80 -59.62
CA LYS A 9 -8.16 30.01 -60.41
C LYS A 9 -9.23 30.95 -59.81
N GLN A 10 -10.03 30.48 -58.86
CA GLN A 10 -11.12 31.25 -58.27
C GLN A 10 -10.71 32.04 -57.01
N TYR A 11 -9.64 31.62 -56.35
CA TYR A 11 -9.18 32.23 -55.11
C TYR A 11 -7.68 32.51 -55.15
N ALA A 12 -7.27 33.77 -55.02
CA ALA A 12 -5.89 34.18 -55.04
C ALA A 12 -5.13 33.51 -53.89
N GLY A 13 -4.08 32.71 -54.23
CA GLY A 13 -3.23 32.07 -53.26
C GLY A 13 -3.80 30.85 -52.55
N ASN A 14 -4.86 30.19 -53.06
CA ASN A 14 -5.53 29.03 -52.40
C ASN A 14 -6.03 29.28 -50.98
N LYS A 15 -6.32 30.53 -50.64
CA LYS A 15 -6.84 30.92 -49.33
C LYS A 15 -8.34 31.19 -49.43
N VAL A 16 -9.08 30.70 -48.45
CA VAL A 16 -10.49 30.94 -48.25
C VAL A 16 -10.68 31.47 -46.85
N ASP A 17 -11.29 32.64 -46.74
CA ASP A 17 -11.68 33.19 -45.44
C ASP A 17 -12.99 32.54 -45.03
N CYS A 18 -13.01 31.99 -43.82
CA CYS A 18 -14.19 31.36 -43.23
C CYS A 18 -14.69 32.24 -42.08
N TYR A 19 -15.85 32.83 -42.26
CA TYR A 19 -16.51 33.63 -41.21
C TYR A 19 -17.54 32.76 -40.50
N ILE A 20 -17.42 32.71 -39.16
CA ILE A 20 -18.34 31.99 -38.29
C ILE A 20 -19.14 33.02 -37.51
N TYR A 21 -20.43 33.04 -37.70
CA TYR A 21 -21.35 33.89 -36.96
C TYR A 21 -21.91 33.12 -35.79
N ALA A 22 -21.77 33.67 -34.57
CA ALA A 22 -22.37 33.16 -33.38
C ALA A 22 -23.02 34.30 -32.59
N VAL A 23 -24.15 34.03 -31.98
CA VAL A 23 -24.84 35.02 -31.13
C VAL A 23 -24.19 34.96 -29.73
N GLU A 24 -23.78 36.10 -29.24
CA GLU A 24 -23.26 36.23 -27.87
C GLU A 24 -24.35 35.81 -26.87
N LYS A 25 -23.92 35.14 -25.78
CA LYS A 25 -24.82 34.59 -24.73
C LYS A 25 -25.87 33.59 -25.30
N SER A 26 -25.51 32.80 -26.31
CA SER A 26 -26.37 31.80 -26.92
C SER A 26 -25.77 30.38 -26.86
N LEU A 27 -26.58 29.38 -27.18
CA LEU A 27 -26.16 27.98 -27.29
C LEU A 27 -25.07 27.78 -28.36
N ASP A 28 -24.95 28.68 -29.33
CA ASP A 28 -23.95 28.60 -30.39
C ASP A 28 -22.53 28.85 -29.83
N SER A 29 -22.39 29.78 -28.90
CA SER A 29 -21.12 30.00 -28.17
C SER A 29 -20.65 28.74 -27.44
N TYR A 30 -21.58 28.03 -26.81
CA TYR A 30 -21.29 26.74 -26.13
C TYR A 30 -20.83 25.68 -27.15
N LYS A 31 -21.57 25.50 -28.25
CA LYS A 31 -21.21 24.51 -29.29
C LYS A 31 -19.86 24.82 -29.90
N PHE A 32 -19.54 26.10 -30.10
CA PHE A 32 -18.27 26.53 -30.69
C PHE A 32 -17.09 26.19 -29.77
N ASN A 33 -17.19 26.47 -28.48
CA ASN A 33 -16.17 26.11 -27.47
C ASN A 33 -15.98 24.59 -27.36
N LEU A 34 -17.07 23.82 -27.38
CA LEU A 34 -17.00 22.36 -27.37
C LEU A 34 -16.24 21.80 -28.58
N LEU A 35 -16.51 22.38 -29.79
CA LEU A 35 -15.80 21.99 -31.00
C LEU A 35 -14.33 22.39 -30.98
N GLN A 36 -14.00 23.56 -30.42
CA GLN A 36 -12.62 24.02 -30.27
C GLN A 36 -11.83 23.09 -29.34
N ASN A 37 -12.41 22.70 -28.22
CA ASN A 37 -11.77 21.76 -27.27
C ASN A 37 -11.53 20.40 -27.93
N LYS A 38 -12.51 19.86 -28.67
CA LYS A 38 -12.32 18.63 -29.43
C LYS A 38 -11.23 18.76 -30.50
N GLN A 39 -11.10 19.93 -31.15
CA GLN A 39 -10.02 20.17 -32.10
C GLN A 39 -8.65 20.21 -31.45
N VAL A 40 -8.51 20.83 -30.27
CA VAL A 40 -7.26 20.83 -29.48
C VAL A 40 -6.87 19.40 -29.10
N PHE A 41 -7.82 18.61 -28.61
CA PHE A 41 -7.63 17.20 -28.29
C PHE A 41 -7.13 16.37 -29.50
N ILE A 42 -7.79 16.52 -30.66
CA ILE A 42 -7.38 15.84 -31.90
C ILE A 42 -5.98 16.27 -32.34
N ASN A 43 -5.64 17.55 -32.19
CA ASN A 43 -4.30 18.05 -32.49
C ASN A 43 -3.23 17.51 -31.57
N GLN A 44 -3.52 17.38 -30.26
CA GLN A 44 -2.63 16.74 -29.29
C GLN A 44 -2.38 15.28 -29.62
N LEU A 45 -3.43 14.52 -29.96
CA LEU A 45 -3.30 13.13 -30.42
C LEU A 45 -2.41 13.01 -31.66
N LYS A 46 -2.59 13.91 -32.64
CA LYS A 46 -1.82 13.91 -33.89
C LYS A 46 -0.36 14.32 -33.71
N SER A 47 -0.07 15.21 -32.78
CA SER A 47 1.29 15.71 -32.52
C SER A 47 2.17 14.72 -31.73
N ARG A 48 1.63 13.58 -31.26
CA ARG A 48 2.30 12.60 -30.38
C ARG A 48 2.90 13.22 -29.11
N ASN A 49 2.57 14.44 -28.78
CA ASN A 49 3.06 15.13 -27.59
C ASN A 49 2.10 14.85 -26.43
N LEU A 50 2.07 13.59 -25.98
CA LEU A 50 1.31 13.11 -24.84
C LEU A 50 2.08 13.45 -23.56
N ALA A 51 2.11 14.72 -23.20
CA ALA A 51 2.69 15.16 -21.91
C ALA A 51 1.84 14.72 -20.70
N ALA A 52 0.59 14.31 -20.93
CA ALA A 52 -0.28 13.76 -19.88
C ALA A 52 -0.49 12.25 -20.06
N ARG A 53 -0.31 11.50 -18.98
CA ARG A 53 -0.38 10.02 -18.94
C ARG A 53 -1.81 9.47 -19.12
N THR A 54 -2.81 10.30 -18.96
CA THR A 54 -4.23 9.99 -19.14
C THR A 54 -4.91 11.16 -19.85
N ILE A 55 -5.49 10.88 -21.00
CA ILE A 55 -6.36 11.81 -21.70
C ILE A 55 -7.78 11.49 -21.23
N ASP A 56 -8.26 12.23 -20.25
CA ASP A 56 -9.65 12.16 -19.80
C ASP A 56 -10.45 13.21 -20.55
N GLU A 57 -11.60 12.85 -21.12
CA GLU A 57 -12.51 13.82 -21.76
C GLU A 57 -12.94 14.93 -20.77
N GLY A 58 -12.91 14.66 -19.45
CA GLY A 58 -13.13 15.64 -18.39
C GLY A 58 -11.98 16.62 -18.18
N ALA A 59 -10.72 16.26 -18.53
CA ALA A 59 -9.57 17.15 -18.46
C ALA A 59 -9.58 18.25 -19.53
N ILE A 60 -10.46 18.14 -20.52
CA ILE A 60 -10.70 19.19 -21.54
C ILE A 60 -11.31 20.44 -20.89
N ASP A 61 -12.05 20.27 -19.80
CA ASP A 61 -12.62 21.37 -19.01
C ASP A 61 -11.58 22.09 -18.12
N GLU A 62 -10.47 21.45 -17.76
CA GLU A 62 -9.43 22.07 -16.92
C GLU A 62 -8.54 23.07 -17.66
N ASN A 63 -8.44 22.96 -19.02
CA ASN A 63 -7.52 23.77 -19.84
C ASN A 63 -8.18 24.86 -20.67
N GLY A 64 -9.38 25.35 -20.31
CA GLY A 64 -9.97 26.53 -20.94
C GLY A 64 -11.36 26.37 -21.51
N GLY A 65 -12.02 25.23 -21.40
CA GLY A 65 -13.45 25.08 -21.57
C GLY A 65 -14.19 25.41 -20.28
N GLY A 66 -15.08 26.37 -20.27
CA GLY A 66 -15.92 26.66 -19.10
C GLY A 66 -16.73 25.45 -18.66
N SER A 67 -16.99 25.29 -17.36
CA SER A 67 -17.87 24.25 -16.84
C SER A 67 -19.29 24.42 -17.39
N PHE A 68 -20.08 23.34 -17.44
CA PHE A 68 -21.48 23.45 -17.87
C PHE A 68 -22.27 24.53 -17.11
N SER A 69 -21.97 24.72 -15.84
CA SER A 69 -22.54 25.79 -15.00
C SER A 69 -22.12 27.20 -15.44
N GLU A 70 -20.88 27.40 -15.91
CA GLU A 70 -20.42 28.65 -16.50
C GLU A 70 -21.19 28.97 -17.81
N TYR A 71 -21.43 27.95 -18.63
CA TYR A 71 -22.21 28.16 -19.87
C TYR A 71 -23.68 28.50 -19.59
N VAL A 72 -24.30 27.82 -18.63
CA VAL A 72 -25.67 28.16 -18.20
C VAL A 72 -25.72 29.58 -17.65
N ALA A 73 -24.72 30.00 -16.89
CA ALA A 73 -24.63 31.36 -16.37
C ALA A 73 -24.47 32.40 -17.47
N ILE A 74 -23.62 32.14 -18.48
CA ILE A 74 -23.45 33.03 -19.65
C ILE A 74 -24.74 33.12 -20.46
N LEU A 75 -25.43 31.99 -20.67
CA LEU A 75 -26.70 31.95 -21.39
C LEU A 75 -27.81 32.70 -20.66
N SER A 76 -27.83 32.65 -19.33
CA SER A 76 -28.81 33.39 -18.52
C SER A 76 -28.57 34.90 -18.48
N GLY A 77 -27.36 35.35 -18.89
CA GLY A 77 -26.96 36.75 -18.80
C GLY A 77 -26.80 37.27 -17.40
N ASN A 78 -26.68 36.37 -16.42
CA ASN A 78 -26.55 36.71 -15.01
C ASN A 78 -25.09 36.56 -14.55
N ASP A 79 -24.43 37.70 -14.32
CA ASP A 79 -23.01 37.75 -13.90
C ASP A 79 -22.79 37.06 -12.52
N ASP A 80 -23.78 37.12 -11.63
CA ASP A 80 -23.69 36.48 -10.31
C ASP A 80 -23.65 34.95 -10.43
N LEU A 81 -24.35 34.35 -11.39
CA LEU A 81 -24.29 32.90 -11.69
C LEU A 81 -22.94 32.49 -12.26
N LEU A 82 -22.33 33.35 -13.08
CA LEU A 82 -21.01 33.11 -13.63
C LEU A 82 -19.93 33.16 -12.54
N GLU A 83 -20.01 34.14 -11.65
CA GLU A 83 -19.11 34.28 -10.52
C GLU A 83 -19.24 33.06 -9.57
N LYS A 84 -20.48 32.63 -9.29
CA LYS A 84 -20.74 31.43 -8.50
C LYS A 84 -20.10 30.19 -9.12
N ALA A 85 -20.26 29.97 -10.44
CA ALA A 85 -19.69 28.81 -11.11
C ALA A 85 -18.15 28.79 -11.02
N LYS A 86 -17.50 29.96 -11.11
CA LYS A 86 -16.04 30.09 -10.94
C LYS A 86 -15.59 29.79 -9.52
N LEU A 87 -16.34 30.27 -8.51
CA LEU A 87 -16.04 29.99 -7.11
C LEU A 87 -16.25 28.52 -6.76
N ASP A 88 -17.35 27.90 -7.24
CA ASP A 88 -17.61 26.47 -7.06
C ASP A 88 -16.48 25.61 -7.65
N LYS A 89 -16.02 25.93 -8.87
CA LYS A 89 -14.90 25.23 -9.50
C LYS A 89 -13.61 25.37 -8.69
N LYS A 90 -13.28 26.59 -8.21
CA LYS A 90 -12.10 26.83 -7.40
C LYS A 90 -12.18 26.09 -6.07
N LEU A 91 -13.35 26.08 -5.43
CA LEU A 91 -13.59 25.35 -4.20
C LEU A 91 -13.42 23.84 -4.39
N ALA A 92 -13.99 23.27 -5.45
CA ALA A 92 -13.89 21.86 -5.77
C ALA A 92 -12.42 21.40 -5.96
N VAL A 93 -11.59 22.22 -6.63
CA VAL A 93 -10.15 21.95 -6.77
C VAL A 93 -9.46 21.94 -5.42
N LEU A 94 -9.69 22.97 -4.58
CA LEU A 94 -9.08 23.06 -3.26
C LEU A 94 -9.53 21.93 -2.32
N GLU A 95 -10.80 21.52 -2.40
CA GLU A 95 -11.30 20.37 -1.63
C GLU A 95 -10.70 19.05 -2.08
N SER A 96 -10.50 18.87 -3.39
CA SER A 96 -9.79 17.71 -3.94
C SER A 96 -8.33 17.66 -3.45
N GLU A 97 -7.63 18.80 -3.50
CA GLU A 97 -6.26 18.90 -2.97
C GLU A 97 -6.22 18.62 -1.47
N ARG A 98 -7.18 19.14 -0.69
CA ARG A 98 -7.30 18.86 0.74
C ARG A 98 -7.51 17.38 1.04
N GLN A 99 -8.39 16.72 0.28
CA GLN A 99 -8.60 15.28 0.40
C GLN A 99 -7.33 14.48 0.07
N ALA A 100 -6.61 14.87 -0.99
CA ALA A 100 -5.34 14.25 -1.35
C ALA A 100 -4.29 14.42 -0.23
N PHE A 101 -4.20 15.62 0.35
CA PHE A 101 -3.33 15.90 1.48
C PHE A 101 -3.66 15.02 2.70
N HIS A 102 -4.94 14.94 3.10
CA HIS A 102 -5.36 14.09 4.23
C HIS A 102 -5.13 12.60 3.96
N ARG A 103 -5.33 12.15 2.73
CA ARG A 103 -5.01 10.76 2.32
C ARG A 103 -3.52 10.48 2.46
N ASN A 104 -2.67 11.38 1.97
CA ASN A 104 -1.21 11.25 2.08
C ASN A 104 -0.75 11.27 3.54
N LYS A 105 -1.32 12.15 4.36
CA LYS A 105 -1.07 12.21 5.81
C LYS A 105 -1.50 10.91 6.51
N GLY A 106 -2.65 10.34 6.14
CA GLY A 106 -3.12 9.04 6.65
C GLY A 106 -2.17 7.90 6.28
N ASN A 107 -1.70 7.86 5.04
CA ASN A 107 -0.71 6.88 4.57
C ASN A 107 0.64 7.03 5.31
N ALA A 108 1.10 8.26 5.51
CA ALA A 108 2.32 8.54 6.26
C ALA A 108 2.20 8.09 7.72
N LYS A 109 1.05 8.32 8.37
CA LYS A 109 0.77 7.82 9.73
C LYS A 109 0.81 6.30 9.80
N GLY A 110 0.21 5.61 8.82
CA GLY A 110 0.27 4.14 8.74
C GLY A 110 1.71 3.63 8.63
N LYS A 111 2.51 4.23 7.74
CA LYS A 111 3.94 3.88 7.59
C LYS A 111 4.74 4.18 8.86
N LEU A 112 4.49 5.33 9.51
CA LEU A 112 5.17 5.68 10.76
C LEU A 112 4.91 4.62 11.84
N ASN A 113 3.66 4.21 12.03
CA ASN A 113 3.30 3.17 12.98
C ASN A 113 3.96 1.82 12.65
N GLU A 114 4.00 1.46 11.36
CA GLU A 114 4.68 0.24 10.90
C GLU A 114 6.17 0.26 11.22
N ARG A 115 6.88 1.38 10.94
CA ARG A 115 8.31 1.55 11.25
C ARG A 115 8.57 1.49 12.75
N THR A 116 7.79 2.22 13.54
CA THR A 116 7.93 2.24 15.01
C THR A 116 7.68 0.85 15.61
N SER A 117 6.60 0.18 15.24
CA SER A 117 6.30 -1.19 15.70
C SER A 117 7.34 -2.21 15.21
N GLY A 118 7.96 -1.98 14.04
CA GLY A 118 9.07 -2.78 13.54
C GLY A 118 10.29 -2.68 14.45
N ILE A 119 10.67 -1.46 14.83
CA ILE A 119 11.78 -1.20 15.75
C ILE A 119 11.51 -1.79 17.13
N GLU A 120 10.31 -1.64 17.67
CA GLU A 120 9.92 -2.21 18.96
C GLU A 120 10.04 -3.75 18.96
N ARG A 121 9.55 -4.41 17.92
CA ARG A 121 9.69 -5.86 17.75
C ARG A 121 11.15 -6.28 17.65
N ASN A 122 11.96 -5.58 16.85
CA ASN A 122 13.39 -5.87 16.73
C ASN A 122 14.10 -5.69 18.07
N ASN A 123 13.82 -4.62 18.82
CA ASN A 123 14.41 -4.39 20.14
C ASN A 123 14.03 -5.50 21.14
N ALA A 124 12.79 -5.99 21.09
CA ALA A 124 12.38 -7.12 21.91
C ALA A 124 13.17 -8.39 21.56
N PHE A 125 13.42 -8.66 20.27
CA PHE A 125 14.27 -9.78 19.85
C PHE A 125 15.74 -9.58 20.26
N ILE A 126 16.29 -8.38 20.07
CA ILE A 126 17.66 -8.05 20.50
C ILE A 126 17.83 -8.30 22.00
N GLY A 127 16.88 -7.86 22.83
CA GLY A 127 16.93 -8.09 24.27
C GLY A 127 16.92 -9.58 24.65
N ARG A 128 16.16 -10.42 23.92
CA ARG A 128 16.14 -11.87 24.11
C ARG A 128 17.45 -12.52 23.65
N PHE A 129 17.95 -12.15 22.46
CA PHE A 129 19.23 -12.62 21.94
C PHE A 129 20.39 -12.26 22.87
N THR A 130 20.42 -11.05 23.40
CA THR A 130 21.47 -10.59 24.33
C THR A 130 21.49 -11.43 25.60
N ARG A 131 20.31 -11.71 26.20
CA ARG A 131 20.21 -12.58 27.39
C ARG A 131 20.70 -13.98 27.11
N ASP A 132 20.31 -14.58 25.99
CA ASP A 132 20.76 -15.92 25.62
C ASP A 132 22.27 -15.93 25.34
N TRP A 133 22.81 -14.88 24.71
CA TRP A 133 24.24 -14.74 24.45
C TRP A 133 25.08 -14.56 25.73
N GLU A 134 24.63 -13.73 26.66
CA GLU A 134 25.27 -13.53 27.95
C GLU A 134 25.28 -14.84 28.77
N TYR A 135 24.14 -15.53 28.78
CA TYR A 135 24.03 -16.81 29.44
C TYR A 135 24.92 -17.88 28.78
N PHE A 136 24.93 -17.97 27.48
CA PHE A 136 25.79 -18.87 26.72
C PHE A 136 27.27 -18.64 27.06
N ASN A 137 27.75 -17.42 27.10
CA ASN A 137 29.12 -17.07 27.45
C ASN A 137 29.45 -17.39 28.91
N LYS A 138 28.46 -17.31 29.79
CA LYS A 138 28.63 -17.65 31.22
C LYS A 138 28.82 -19.15 31.45
N VAL A 139 28.01 -19.98 30.77
CA VAL A 139 27.99 -21.44 31.00
C VAL A 139 28.96 -22.20 30.09
N MET A 140 29.30 -21.64 28.95
CA MET A 140 30.25 -22.21 27.98
C MET A 140 31.25 -21.14 27.52
N PRO A 141 32.10 -20.64 28.40
CA PRO A 141 33.09 -19.63 28.04
C PRO A 141 34.05 -20.16 26.99
N ALA A 142 34.42 -19.31 26.03
CA ALA A 142 35.49 -19.65 25.08
C ALA A 142 36.83 -19.68 25.84
N ASP A 143 37.64 -20.66 25.55
CA ASP A 143 39.02 -20.72 26.03
C ASP A 143 39.82 -19.55 25.42
N THR A 144 40.60 -18.87 26.24
CA THR A 144 41.33 -17.66 25.87
C THR A 144 42.48 -17.89 24.87
N GLU A 145 43.05 -19.12 24.88
CA GLU A 145 44.19 -19.45 24.01
C GLU A 145 43.75 -20.09 22.70
N THR A 146 42.77 -21.00 22.77
CA THR A 146 42.34 -21.78 21.59
C THR A 146 41.06 -21.25 20.95
N GLY A 147 40.32 -20.40 21.66
CA GLY A 147 39.00 -19.92 21.22
C GLY A 147 37.93 -21.01 21.24
N LEU A 148 38.26 -22.23 21.64
CA LEU A 148 37.32 -23.34 21.68
C LEU A 148 36.40 -23.25 22.90
N ARG A 149 35.16 -23.72 22.75
CA ARG A 149 34.20 -23.80 23.83
C ARG A 149 33.99 -25.23 24.28
N PRO A 150 33.78 -25.46 25.60
CA PRO A 150 33.36 -26.77 26.10
C PRO A 150 32.02 -27.14 25.43
N ASN A 151 31.85 -28.43 25.16
CA ASN A 151 30.61 -28.93 24.57
C ASN A 151 29.91 -29.88 25.53
N PRO A 152 29.08 -29.38 26.47
CA PRO A 152 28.36 -30.17 27.46
C PRO A 152 27.07 -30.78 26.89
N LEU A 153 27.10 -31.26 25.63
CA LEU A 153 25.94 -31.86 24.96
C LEU A 153 25.56 -33.16 25.67
N LYS A 154 24.31 -33.26 26.09
CA LYS A 154 23.69 -34.48 26.63
C LYS A 154 22.51 -34.85 25.74
N LEU A 155 22.47 -36.09 25.24
CA LEU A 155 21.37 -36.61 24.46
C LEU A 155 20.59 -37.63 25.26
N ASP A 156 19.28 -37.60 25.13
CA ASP A 156 18.38 -38.51 25.79
C ASP A 156 18.68 -39.96 25.38
N GLY A 157 18.88 -40.82 26.41
CA GLY A 157 19.22 -42.22 26.23
C GLY A 157 20.71 -42.53 25.94
N VAL A 158 21.60 -41.56 26.15
CA VAL A 158 23.06 -41.76 26.06
C VAL A 158 23.72 -41.07 27.25
N ASP A 159 24.45 -41.85 28.06
CA ASP A 159 25.24 -41.34 29.15
C ASP A 159 26.74 -41.42 28.77
N SER A 160 27.17 -40.54 27.91
CA SER A 160 28.54 -40.46 27.41
C SER A 160 28.83 -39.08 26.88
N ASP A 161 30.02 -38.54 27.19
CA ASP A 161 30.55 -37.29 26.65
C ASP A 161 31.40 -37.52 25.37
N ASN A 162 31.50 -38.76 24.91
CA ASN A 162 32.24 -39.09 23.69
C ASN A 162 31.55 -38.55 22.44
N VAL A 163 32.23 -37.67 21.73
CA VAL A 163 31.71 -36.97 20.55
C VAL A 163 31.26 -37.94 19.44
N GLU A 164 31.96 -39.08 19.29
CA GLU A 164 31.60 -40.07 18.27
C GLU A 164 30.30 -40.81 18.65
N ILE A 165 30.14 -41.16 19.95
CA ILE A 165 28.93 -41.80 20.44
C ILE A 165 27.74 -40.86 20.31
N LEU A 166 27.90 -39.58 20.70
CA LEU A 166 26.86 -38.55 20.55
C LEU A 166 26.51 -38.31 19.09
N GLY A 167 27.49 -38.22 18.20
CA GLY A 167 27.27 -38.03 16.78
C GLY A 167 26.54 -39.20 16.13
N ASN A 168 26.90 -40.45 16.50
CA ASN A 168 26.19 -41.65 16.03
C ASN A 168 24.74 -41.69 16.55
N ARG A 169 24.50 -41.24 17.78
CA ARG A 169 23.14 -41.11 18.34
C ARG A 169 22.32 -40.10 17.55
N LEU A 170 22.88 -38.93 17.21
CA LEU A 170 22.25 -37.93 16.38
C LEU A 170 21.90 -38.48 14.97
N ALA A 171 22.83 -39.25 14.39
CA ALA A 171 22.57 -39.92 13.10
C ALA A 171 21.42 -40.96 13.20
N ALA A 172 21.33 -41.67 14.32
CA ALA A 172 20.21 -42.58 14.58
C ALA A 172 18.87 -41.82 14.74
N ILE A 173 18.89 -40.71 15.52
CA ILE A 173 17.72 -39.83 15.66
C ILE A 173 17.30 -39.32 14.28
N ASN A 174 18.25 -38.85 13.45
CA ASN A 174 17.96 -38.30 12.13
C ASN A 174 17.26 -39.31 11.21
N ARG A 175 17.59 -40.58 11.32
CA ARG A 175 16.92 -41.65 10.54
C ARG A 175 15.52 -41.99 11.03
N ASN A 176 15.31 -41.94 12.35
CA ASN A 176 14.13 -42.50 12.99
C ASN A 176 13.11 -41.46 13.48
N ALA A 177 13.53 -40.20 13.70
CA ALA A 177 12.61 -39.16 14.20
C ALA A 177 11.50 -38.88 13.20
N ARG A 178 10.27 -38.85 13.70
CA ARG A 178 9.06 -38.46 12.97
C ARG A 178 8.18 -37.70 13.96
N THR A 179 8.13 -36.38 13.81
CA THR A 179 7.48 -35.50 14.80
C THR A 179 6.21 -34.84 14.26
N GLU A 180 5.77 -35.19 13.04
CA GLU A 180 4.53 -34.67 12.44
C GLU A 180 4.37 -33.13 12.58
N ASP A 181 5.44 -32.38 12.32
CA ASP A 181 5.56 -30.94 12.46
C ASP A 181 5.64 -30.39 13.90
N ASP A 182 5.63 -31.24 14.93
CA ASP A 182 5.86 -30.83 16.33
C ASP A 182 7.35 -30.83 16.69
N TYR A 183 7.68 -30.13 17.78
CA TYR A 183 9.03 -30.12 18.34
C TYR A 183 9.22 -31.24 19.37
N MET A 184 10.16 -32.13 19.11
CA MET A 184 10.54 -33.18 20.04
C MET A 184 11.89 -32.85 20.71
N LYS A 185 11.93 -32.82 22.02
CA LYS A 185 13.17 -32.69 22.76
C LYS A 185 13.99 -33.97 22.62
N ILE A 186 15.27 -33.82 22.32
CA ILE A 186 16.21 -34.96 22.16
C ILE A 186 17.42 -34.87 23.10
N GLY A 187 17.54 -33.79 23.87
CA GLY A 187 18.64 -33.59 24.78
C GLY A 187 18.76 -32.14 25.24
N THR A 188 19.90 -31.82 25.81
CA THR A 188 20.27 -30.48 26.29
C THR A 188 21.71 -30.14 25.97
N LEU A 189 21.97 -28.86 25.77
CA LEU A 189 23.30 -28.27 25.71
C LEU A 189 23.42 -27.30 26.90
N SER A 190 23.98 -27.75 28.01
CA SER A 190 23.80 -27.11 29.33
C SER A 190 22.29 -26.99 29.61
N ASP A 191 21.74 -25.77 29.83
CA ASP A 191 20.32 -25.53 30.08
C ASP A 191 19.50 -25.25 28.82
N PHE A 192 20.16 -25.14 27.66
CA PHE A 192 19.47 -25.00 26.38
C PHE A 192 18.89 -26.34 25.94
N ARG A 193 17.60 -26.36 25.58
CA ARG A 193 16.97 -27.58 25.08
C ARG A 193 17.32 -27.79 23.61
N ILE A 194 17.63 -29.04 23.25
CA ILE A 194 17.84 -29.44 21.86
C ILE A 194 16.57 -30.08 21.34
N LEU A 195 16.09 -29.56 20.26
CA LEU A 195 14.84 -29.97 19.63
C LEU A 195 15.08 -30.49 18.21
N VAL A 196 14.26 -31.44 17.79
CA VAL A 196 14.14 -31.88 16.40
C VAL A 196 12.70 -31.71 15.94
N ARG A 197 12.54 -31.29 14.69
CA ARG A 197 11.25 -31.20 14.00
C ARG A 197 11.37 -31.86 12.63
N THR A 198 10.41 -32.71 12.28
CA THR A 198 10.32 -33.31 10.95
C THR A 198 9.42 -32.45 10.08
N GLU A 199 9.95 -31.93 8.98
CA GLU A 199 9.19 -31.17 7.99
C GLU A 199 8.97 -32.01 6.72
N ARG A 200 7.81 -31.82 6.10
CA ARG A 200 7.52 -32.38 4.77
C ARG A 200 7.98 -31.40 3.72
N ILE A 201 8.87 -31.83 2.86
CA ILE A 201 9.30 -31.06 1.69
C ILE A 201 8.65 -31.68 0.48
N CYS A 202 7.85 -30.89 -0.24
CA CYS A 202 7.26 -31.27 -1.51
C CYS A 202 8.14 -30.73 -2.64
N ASP A 203 8.70 -31.61 -3.46
CA ASP A 203 9.41 -31.25 -4.67
C ASP A 203 8.70 -31.93 -5.85
N GLY A 204 7.83 -31.17 -6.51
CA GLY A 204 6.90 -31.71 -7.49
C GLY A 204 5.99 -32.77 -6.86
N ASP A 205 5.93 -33.96 -7.45
CA ASP A 205 5.12 -35.10 -6.97
C ASP A 205 5.80 -35.90 -5.84
N THR A 206 7.05 -35.56 -5.46
CA THR A 206 7.80 -36.30 -4.46
C THR A 206 7.71 -35.61 -3.10
N GLN A 207 7.20 -36.35 -2.09
CA GLN A 207 7.21 -35.90 -0.71
C GLN A 207 8.37 -36.56 0.03
N THR A 208 9.26 -35.72 0.60
CA THR A 208 10.37 -36.19 1.44
C THR A 208 10.23 -35.64 2.84
N LEU A 209 10.53 -36.48 3.84
CA LEU A 209 10.57 -36.08 5.24
C LEU A 209 12.00 -35.66 5.61
N GLN A 210 12.14 -34.49 6.18
CA GLN A 210 13.45 -33.97 6.55
C GLN A 210 13.44 -33.45 7.99
N ASN A 211 14.42 -33.88 8.76
CA ASN A 211 14.57 -33.50 10.14
C ASN A 211 15.41 -32.22 10.27
N LYS A 212 14.90 -31.25 11.00
CA LYS A 212 15.60 -30.02 11.38
C LYS A 212 15.86 -29.97 12.86
N TYR A 213 17.09 -29.61 13.19
CA TYR A 213 17.58 -29.52 14.55
C TYR A 213 17.75 -28.07 14.97
N MET A 214 17.44 -27.78 16.22
CA MET A 214 17.53 -26.44 16.76
C MET A 214 17.87 -26.46 18.25
N VAL A 215 18.46 -25.39 18.70
CA VAL A 215 18.72 -25.10 20.12
C VAL A 215 17.68 -24.06 20.54
N GLU A 216 16.91 -24.41 21.57
CA GLU A 216 15.93 -23.49 22.13
C GLU A 216 16.59 -22.67 23.23
N GLY A 217 16.56 -21.34 23.04
CA GLY A 217 17.02 -20.37 24.02
C GLY A 217 16.14 -20.31 25.28
N LEU A 218 16.57 -19.57 26.27
CA LEU A 218 15.88 -19.44 27.56
C LEU A 218 14.46 -18.87 27.40
N ASP A 219 14.29 -17.96 26.46
CA ASP A 219 13.01 -17.32 26.16
C ASP A 219 12.26 -17.98 24.98
N GLY A 220 12.59 -19.22 24.64
CA GLY A 220 11.92 -20.00 23.60
C GLY A 220 12.23 -19.56 22.16
N ILE A 221 13.41 -18.96 21.93
CA ILE A 221 13.90 -18.70 20.57
C ILE A 221 14.64 -19.93 20.07
N ASN A 222 14.30 -20.37 18.85
CA ASN A 222 14.95 -21.52 18.23
C ASN A 222 16.12 -21.05 17.36
N TYR A 223 17.34 -21.44 17.74
CA TYR A 223 18.58 -21.17 17.01
C TYR A 223 18.93 -22.36 16.13
N THR A 224 19.30 -22.10 14.88
CA THR A 224 19.67 -23.13 13.92
C THR A 224 21.02 -22.84 13.28
N TYR A 225 21.76 -23.90 13.00
CA TYR A 225 22.94 -23.87 12.16
C TYR A 225 22.67 -24.66 10.87
N ASN A 226 23.24 -24.25 9.74
CA ASN A 226 23.05 -24.91 8.46
C ASN A 226 21.57 -25.23 8.13
N ASN A 227 20.68 -24.25 8.30
CA ASN A 227 19.22 -24.38 8.12
C ASN A 227 18.58 -25.53 8.94
N GLY A 228 19.20 -25.92 10.04
CA GLY A 228 18.75 -27.00 10.90
C GLY A 228 19.19 -28.40 10.46
N TYR A 229 19.93 -28.52 9.37
CA TYR A 229 20.43 -29.84 8.93
C TYR A 229 21.65 -30.27 9.73
N ILE A 230 21.64 -31.51 10.18
CA ILE A 230 22.77 -32.07 10.89
C ILE A 230 23.87 -32.52 9.93
N ALA A 231 25.12 -32.32 10.32
CA ALA A 231 26.25 -32.77 9.51
C ALA A 231 26.31 -34.31 9.48
N LYS A 232 26.84 -34.87 8.39
CA LYS A 232 27.07 -36.31 8.26
C LYS A 232 28.22 -36.81 9.16
N ASP A 233 29.22 -35.98 9.30
CA ASP A 233 30.38 -36.25 10.23
C ASP A 233 29.90 -36.13 11.68
N PRO A 234 30.15 -37.15 12.52
CA PRO A 234 29.74 -37.16 13.93
C PRO A 234 30.23 -35.96 14.74
N LYS A 235 31.50 -35.56 14.55
CA LYS A 235 32.11 -34.43 15.25
C LYS A 235 31.47 -33.10 14.87
N LEU A 236 31.27 -32.89 13.57
CA LEU A 236 30.61 -31.69 13.05
C LEU A 236 29.13 -31.64 13.44
N ALA A 237 28.45 -32.80 13.53
CA ALA A 237 27.06 -32.88 13.97
C ALA A 237 26.89 -32.38 15.41
N VAL A 238 27.80 -32.78 16.30
CA VAL A 238 27.79 -32.34 17.70
C VAL A 238 28.12 -30.84 17.85
N MET A 239 28.99 -30.30 16.97
CA MET A 239 29.34 -28.88 16.99
C MET A 239 28.23 -27.97 16.42
N ASN A 240 27.30 -28.50 15.65
CA ASN A 240 26.24 -27.69 15.04
C ASN A 240 25.42 -26.89 16.05
N PHE A 241 25.25 -27.42 17.27
CA PHE A 241 24.46 -26.76 18.32
C PHE A 241 25.20 -25.57 18.93
N ILE A 242 26.51 -25.69 19.19
CA ILE A 242 27.34 -24.57 19.62
C ILE A 242 27.40 -23.51 18.52
N ASN A 243 27.65 -23.92 17.28
CA ASN A 243 27.71 -23.02 16.14
C ASN A 243 26.37 -22.27 15.92
N ALA A 244 25.24 -22.88 16.30
CA ALA A 244 23.93 -22.20 16.23
C ALA A 244 23.86 -21.02 17.22
N LEU A 245 24.37 -21.19 18.46
CA LEU A 245 24.41 -20.13 19.46
C LEU A 245 25.49 -19.08 19.14
N GLU A 246 26.62 -19.47 18.57
CA GLU A 246 27.67 -18.53 18.13
C GLU A 246 27.25 -17.57 17.06
N ARG A 247 26.13 -17.82 16.39
CA ARG A 247 25.52 -16.89 15.41
C ARG A 247 24.69 -15.77 16.05
N ILE A 248 24.43 -15.82 17.34
CA ILE A 248 23.60 -14.83 18.05
C ILE A 248 24.11 -13.40 17.82
N PRO A 249 25.41 -13.07 17.95
CA PRO A 249 25.91 -11.71 17.71
C PRO A 249 25.58 -11.20 16.30
N ALA A 250 25.73 -12.05 15.29
CA ALA A 250 25.38 -11.69 13.91
C ALA A 250 23.87 -11.46 13.72
N MET A 251 23.04 -12.17 14.50
CA MET A 251 21.58 -11.94 14.50
C MET A 251 21.22 -10.61 15.16
N ILE A 252 21.91 -10.24 16.24
CA ILE A 252 21.78 -8.93 16.90
C ILE A 252 22.16 -7.82 15.91
N GLU A 253 23.34 -7.89 15.34
CA GLU A 253 23.86 -6.91 14.38
C GLU A 253 22.90 -6.73 13.20
N LYS A 254 22.33 -7.82 12.69
CA LYS A 254 21.33 -7.77 11.62
C LYS A 254 20.10 -6.96 12.02
N ARG A 255 19.55 -7.19 13.24
CA ARG A 255 18.40 -6.46 13.75
C ARG A 255 18.70 -4.98 14.02
N GLU A 256 19.89 -4.67 14.49
CA GLU A 256 20.35 -3.29 14.68
C GLU A 256 20.46 -2.55 13.35
N LYS A 257 20.99 -3.18 12.31
CA LYS A 257 21.01 -2.64 10.95
C LYS A 257 19.59 -2.40 10.40
N GLU A 258 18.69 -3.36 10.58
CA GLU A 258 17.29 -3.20 10.22
C GLU A 258 16.65 -2.01 10.96
N ASN A 259 16.92 -1.82 12.24
CA ASN A 259 16.45 -0.67 13.03
C ASN A 259 17.00 0.66 12.49
N ALA A 260 18.28 0.70 12.14
CA ALA A 260 18.91 1.86 11.55
C ALA A 260 18.26 2.25 10.21
N GLU A 261 17.91 1.29 9.37
CA GLU A 261 17.17 1.54 8.12
C GLU A 261 15.74 2.03 8.38
N LEU A 262 15.01 1.39 9.31
CA LEU A 262 13.65 1.79 9.67
C LEU A 262 13.60 3.22 10.25
N SER A 263 14.61 3.60 11.02
CA SER A 263 14.67 4.91 11.69
C SER A 263 14.95 6.07 10.74
N LYS A 264 15.52 5.84 9.56
CA LYS A 264 15.83 6.90 8.57
C LYS A 264 14.58 7.63 8.08
N ASP A 265 13.48 6.90 7.90
CA ASP A 265 12.25 7.46 7.36
C ASP A 265 11.39 8.16 8.44
N ILE A 266 11.61 7.86 9.70
CA ILE A 266 10.76 8.33 10.82
C ILE A 266 10.68 9.86 10.89
N PRO A 267 11.78 10.65 10.83
CA PRO A 267 11.69 12.09 10.92
C PRO A 267 10.83 12.71 9.82
N VAL A 268 11.00 12.24 8.59
CA VAL A 268 10.24 12.73 7.43
C VAL A 268 8.75 12.38 7.56
N LEU A 269 8.46 11.15 8.00
CA LEU A 269 7.07 10.72 8.23
C LEU A 269 6.42 11.51 9.37
N GLN A 270 7.16 11.82 10.44
CA GLN A 270 6.67 12.66 11.55
C GLN A 270 6.35 14.07 11.08
N GLU A 271 7.20 14.68 10.24
CA GLU A 271 6.97 15.98 9.66
C GLU A 271 5.68 16.02 8.82
N ILE A 272 5.49 15.02 7.94
CA ILE A 272 4.26 14.90 7.12
C ILE A 272 3.03 14.73 8.01
N VAL A 273 3.12 13.93 9.07
CA VAL A 273 2.01 13.70 10.01
C VAL A 273 1.72 14.93 10.85
N ALA A 274 2.72 15.73 11.20
CA ALA A 274 2.55 16.98 11.95
C ALA A 274 1.99 18.10 11.09
N ALA A 275 2.22 18.08 9.76
CA ALA A 275 1.81 19.15 8.86
C ALA A 275 0.28 19.38 8.89
N SER A 276 -0.11 20.65 8.84
CA SER A 276 -1.50 21.08 8.65
C SER A 276 -1.73 21.52 7.21
N TRP A 277 -2.97 21.43 6.74
CA TRP A 277 -3.33 21.90 5.41
C TRP A 277 -3.22 23.43 5.32
N PRO A 278 -2.38 23.98 4.43
CA PRO A 278 -2.07 25.43 4.46
C PRO A 278 -3.20 26.29 3.89
N LYS A 279 -4.13 25.72 3.10
CA LYS A 279 -5.19 26.48 2.41
C LYS A 279 -6.57 26.39 3.08
N ASP A 280 -6.66 25.96 4.35
CA ASP A 280 -7.94 25.90 5.08
C ASP A 280 -8.61 27.29 5.22
N ALA A 281 -7.82 28.33 5.42
CA ALA A 281 -8.33 29.70 5.48
C ALA A 281 -8.91 30.17 4.14
N GLU A 282 -8.31 29.77 3.03
CA GLU A 282 -8.81 30.08 1.68
C GLU A 282 -10.14 29.38 1.40
N ILE A 283 -10.28 28.09 1.77
CA ILE A 283 -11.55 27.37 1.65
C ILE A 283 -12.64 28.04 2.47
N LYS A 284 -12.36 28.47 3.70
CA LYS A 284 -13.35 29.18 4.52
C LYS A 284 -13.79 30.47 3.86
N ARG A 285 -12.85 31.30 3.37
CA ARG A 285 -13.16 32.55 2.69
C ARG A 285 -14.04 32.32 1.45
N LEU A 286 -13.69 31.35 0.60
CA LEU A 286 -14.46 31.03 -0.60
C LEU A 286 -15.86 30.53 -0.26
N ASN A 287 -16.04 29.77 0.80
CA ASN A 287 -17.36 29.34 1.27
C ASN A 287 -18.22 30.52 1.76
N GLU A 288 -17.62 31.50 2.45
CA GLU A 288 -18.30 32.72 2.88
C GLU A 288 -18.71 33.59 1.69
N GLU A 289 -17.80 33.79 0.72
CA GLU A 289 -18.08 34.48 -0.54
C GLU A 289 -19.22 33.80 -1.31
N LEU A 290 -19.19 32.48 -1.40
CA LEU A 290 -20.22 31.68 -2.08
C LEU A 290 -21.58 31.76 -1.35
N ALA A 291 -21.59 31.77 -0.01
CA ALA A 291 -22.80 31.94 0.77
C ALA A 291 -23.44 33.33 0.55
N THR A 292 -22.61 34.39 0.49
CA THR A 292 -23.10 35.75 0.22
C THR A 292 -23.66 35.88 -1.19
N LEU A 293 -22.99 35.32 -2.17
CA LEU A 293 -23.39 35.30 -3.57
C LEU A 293 -24.70 34.50 -3.78
N ASN A 294 -24.84 33.34 -3.11
CA ASN A 294 -26.05 32.56 -3.16
C ASN A 294 -27.28 33.34 -2.61
N ARG A 295 -27.10 34.11 -1.50
CA ARG A 295 -28.16 34.97 -0.96
C ARG A 295 -28.55 36.07 -1.97
N LYS A 296 -27.59 36.68 -2.64
CA LYS A 296 -27.81 37.70 -3.66
C LYS A 296 -28.58 37.11 -4.84
N ILE A 297 -28.21 35.95 -5.33
CA ILE A 297 -28.90 35.25 -6.43
C ILE A 297 -30.35 34.90 -6.00
N GLN A 298 -30.58 34.39 -4.81
CA GLN A 298 -31.93 34.08 -4.31
C GLN A 298 -32.82 35.30 -4.22
N LEU A 299 -32.29 36.46 -3.84
CA LEU A 299 -33.06 37.72 -3.82
C LEU A 299 -33.41 38.22 -5.25
N THR A 300 -32.55 37.95 -6.23
CA THR A 300 -32.75 38.34 -7.63
C THR A 300 -33.76 37.43 -8.34
N ILE A 301 -33.84 36.14 -7.94
CA ILE A 301 -34.74 35.14 -8.56
C ILE A 301 -36.15 35.16 -7.95
N LYS A 302 -36.40 35.78 -6.80
CA LYS A 302 -37.76 35.92 -6.27
C LYS A 302 -38.60 36.78 -7.24
N PRO A 303 -39.62 36.25 -7.96
CA PRO A 303 -40.47 37.05 -8.79
C PRO A 303 -41.33 37.97 -7.94
N ALA A 304 -41.32 39.26 -8.29
CA ALA A 304 -42.37 40.16 -7.89
C ALA A 304 -43.69 39.73 -8.55
N GLY A 305 -44.53 39.01 -7.88
CA GLY A 305 -45.80 38.56 -8.42
C GLY A 305 -46.44 37.52 -7.49
N GLY A 306 -47.30 38.01 -6.57
CA GLY A 306 -48.12 37.16 -5.76
C GLY A 306 -49.22 36.48 -6.58
N HIS A 307 -49.38 35.21 -6.31
CA HIS A 307 -50.67 34.56 -6.30
C HIS A 307 -50.65 33.57 -5.15
N GLU A 308 -51.40 33.94 -4.10
CA GLU A 308 -51.79 33.03 -3.04
C GLU A 308 -52.67 31.94 -3.68
N SER A 309 -52.23 30.73 -3.54
CA SER A 309 -53.09 29.56 -3.58
C SER A 309 -52.68 28.70 -2.41
N GLY A 310 -53.46 28.84 -1.34
CA GLY A 310 -53.32 28.09 -0.14
C GLY A 310 -53.61 26.61 -0.38
N THR A 311 -52.73 25.81 0.10
CA THR A 311 -53.07 24.45 0.55
C THR A 311 -52.25 24.19 1.82
N GLU A 312 -52.96 24.35 2.93
CA GLU A 312 -52.46 23.89 4.24
C GLU A 312 -52.21 22.39 4.19
N MET A 313 -50.99 21.97 4.41
CA MET A 313 -50.72 20.65 4.92
C MET A 313 -50.10 20.78 6.30
N LYS A 314 -50.96 20.36 7.25
CA LYS A 314 -50.67 20.25 8.67
C LYS A 314 -49.39 19.47 8.93
N GLY A 315 -48.60 20.03 9.83
CA GLY A 315 -47.50 19.34 10.47
C GLY A 315 -47.96 18.11 11.23
N GLN A 316 -47.16 17.10 11.22
CA GLN A 316 -47.16 16.08 12.27
C GLN A 316 -45.72 16.04 12.81
N GLU A 317 -45.60 16.50 14.04
CA GLU A 317 -44.51 16.16 14.94
C GLU A 317 -44.54 14.64 15.15
N ALA A 318 -43.40 13.99 14.93
CA ALA A 318 -43.17 12.64 15.44
C ALA A 318 -42.00 12.69 16.41
N THR A 319 -42.36 12.59 17.66
CA THR A 319 -41.55 12.26 18.81
C THR A 319 -40.76 10.98 18.59
N GLY A 320 -39.53 10.97 19.17
CA GLY A 320 -38.62 9.85 19.10
C GLY A 320 -39.15 8.58 19.77
N GLU A 321 -38.75 7.49 19.19
CA GLU A 321 -38.64 6.21 19.89
C GLU A 321 -37.51 5.41 19.29
N SER A 322 -36.58 5.01 20.17
CA SER A 322 -35.50 4.06 19.95
C SER A 322 -36.13 2.71 19.60
N ASP A 323 -35.72 2.12 18.48
CA ASP A 323 -35.98 0.69 18.28
C ASP A 323 -34.75 -0.04 17.78
N ASP A 324 -34.41 -1.03 18.56
CA ASP A 324 -33.41 -2.05 18.47
C ASP A 324 -33.78 -2.97 17.29
N THR A 325 -32.94 -3.06 16.27
CA THR A 325 -33.08 -4.13 15.27
C THR A 325 -31.81 -4.90 15.08
N PRO A 326 -31.90 -6.24 15.02
CA PRO A 326 -30.75 -7.12 15.12
C PRO A 326 -29.99 -7.24 13.81
N ASN A 327 -28.68 -7.34 14.00
CA ASN A 327 -27.61 -7.61 13.05
C ASN A 327 -27.88 -8.87 12.19
N LEU A 328 -28.18 -8.70 10.90
CA LEU A 328 -28.23 -9.78 9.93
C LEU A 328 -26.89 -9.87 9.18
N PRO A 329 -26.34 -11.07 9.01
CA PRO A 329 -25.03 -11.24 8.38
C PRO A 329 -25.07 -10.94 6.87
N ARG A 330 -24.20 -10.04 6.40
CA ARG A 330 -23.97 -9.77 4.98
C ARG A 330 -23.44 -11.02 4.29
N LYS A 331 -24.21 -11.62 3.42
CA LYS A 331 -23.75 -12.63 2.47
C LYS A 331 -22.68 -12.03 1.57
N ALA A 332 -21.50 -12.66 1.60
CA ALA A 332 -20.41 -12.37 0.67
C ALA A 332 -20.89 -12.61 -0.78
N ARG A 333 -20.81 -11.59 -1.62
CA ARG A 333 -20.98 -11.73 -3.07
C ARG A 333 -19.74 -12.43 -3.63
N HIS A 334 -19.93 -13.62 -4.11
CA HIS A 334 -18.96 -14.36 -4.90
C HIS A 334 -18.68 -13.59 -6.20
N VAL A 335 -17.44 -13.10 -6.37
CA VAL A 335 -16.94 -12.55 -7.62
C VAL A 335 -16.29 -13.70 -8.38
N PRO A 336 -16.71 -14.06 -9.60
CA PRO A 336 -16.04 -15.13 -10.35
C PRO A 336 -14.65 -14.63 -10.80
N SER A 337 -13.63 -15.43 -10.50
CA SER A 337 -12.27 -15.26 -10.99
C SER A 337 -12.24 -15.42 -12.51
N MET A 338 -11.83 -14.39 -13.23
CA MET A 338 -11.46 -14.51 -14.64
C MET A 338 -10.08 -15.16 -14.72
N GLU A 339 -10.02 -16.40 -15.20
CA GLU A 339 -8.78 -17.04 -15.64
C GLU A 339 -8.29 -16.32 -16.91
N ILE A 340 -7.15 -15.66 -16.79
CA ILE A 340 -6.41 -15.13 -17.93
C ILE A 340 -5.55 -16.28 -18.46
N ALA A 341 -5.95 -16.83 -19.61
CA ALA A 341 -5.15 -17.82 -20.35
C ALA A 341 -3.85 -17.17 -20.83
N ALA A 342 -2.70 -17.78 -20.46
CA ALA A 342 -1.40 -17.39 -20.92
C ALA A 342 -1.23 -17.72 -22.42
N PRO A 343 -0.54 -16.87 -23.21
CA PRO A 343 -0.28 -17.17 -24.62
C PRO A 343 0.78 -18.27 -24.74
N SER A 344 0.45 -19.32 -25.48
CA SER A 344 1.36 -20.39 -25.86
C SER A 344 2.42 -19.88 -26.84
N ASN A 345 3.68 -19.78 -26.39
CA ASN A 345 4.83 -19.56 -27.26
C ASN A 345 5.20 -20.83 -28.02
N GLY A 346 4.71 -20.95 -29.25
CA GLY A 346 5.17 -21.94 -30.23
C GLY A 346 6.47 -21.48 -30.89
N LEU A 347 7.61 -21.93 -30.40
CA LEU A 347 8.89 -21.84 -31.11
C LEU A 347 8.98 -22.97 -32.14
N LYS A 348 8.77 -22.68 -33.41
CA LYS A 348 9.20 -23.55 -34.52
C LYS A 348 10.71 -23.40 -34.74
N LYS A 349 11.45 -24.49 -34.51
CA LYS A 349 12.80 -24.67 -35.03
C LYS A 349 12.70 -24.87 -36.53
N ILE A 350 13.45 -24.08 -37.28
CA ILE A 350 13.80 -24.34 -38.69
C ILE A 350 15.28 -24.77 -38.71
N SER A 351 15.50 -25.87 -39.39
CA SER A 351 16.78 -26.54 -39.63
C SER A 351 17.79 -25.64 -40.34
#